data_8515af4e27409f5abe7cd093653c283b
#
_entry.id   8515af4e27409f5abe7cd093653c283b
#
_cell.length_a   1.000
_cell.length_b   1.000
_cell.length_c   1.000
_cell.angle_alpha   90.00
_cell.angle_beta   90.00
_cell.angle_gamma   90.00
#
_symmetry.space_group_name_H-M   'P 1'
#
loop_
_entity.id
_entity.type
_entity.pdbx_description
1 polymer ?
#
loop_
_entity_poly.entity_id
_entity_poly.type
_entity_poly.pdbx_seq_one_letter_code
_entity_poly.pdbx_strand_id
1 'polypeptide(L)'
;QAGIEEVPVTYEEFLDVVDKLNAAGITPLTVGAQDNYSIWAFETMLARYGFFEKLDGLKDGSISWNNEDFIHYFEKVEEMREKGTFTKDISNIGYFEAKEQFLGGNAAMFNSGAWDIGDFEGSDIASKIGFFWGPTFSDSQYEQQIGIKASGGVYVVSSKAAEDPALLDAIMQFWQFYYGEEGTRIIAEDTAALPCSTYNGQIDESQHPVLSTMITALNDDWKAVTEPFNSLSSNVAYGYFDATFGVMTGVYTPEQAADYVENLQSAER
;
A
#
# COMPACT_ATOMS: atom_id res chain seq x y z
N GLN A 1 -7.72 -22.78 -9.27
CA GLN A 1 -9.10 -23.03 -8.85
C GLN A 1 -10.10 -22.17 -9.64
N ALA A 2 -9.88 -20.87 -9.77
CA ALA A 2 -10.76 -19.94 -10.49
C ALA A 2 -10.40 -19.78 -11.99
N GLY A 3 -9.44 -20.53 -12.53
CA GLY A 3 -9.03 -20.44 -13.94
C GLY A 3 -8.34 -19.13 -14.32
N ILE A 4 -7.66 -18.50 -13.35
CA ILE A 4 -6.84 -17.29 -13.56
C ILE A 4 -5.42 -17.78 -13.83
N GLU A 5 -4.86 -17.41 -14.98
CA GLU A 5 -3.54 -17.86 -15.45
C GLU A 5 -2.49 -16.74 -15.33
N GLU A 6 -2.93 -15.47 -15.40
CA GLU A 6 -2.04 -14.30 -15.39
C GLU A 6 -2.51 -13.26 -14.38
N VAL A 7 -1.57 -12.48 -13.88
CA VAL A 7 -1.85 -11.35 -13.01
C VAL A 7 -2.46 -10.22 -13.85
N PRO A 8 -3.56 -9.57 -13.39
CA PRO A 8 -4.20 -8.51 -14.16
C PRO A 8 -3.28 -7.27 -14.24
N VAL A 9 -3.21 -6.65 -15.42
CA VAL A 9 -2.44 -5.43 -15.65
C VAL A 9 -3.34 -4.20 -15.71
N THR A 10 -4.51 -4.33 -16.36
CA THR A 10 -5.48 -3.24 -16.49
C THR A 10 -6.61 -3.39 -15.46
N TYR A 11 -7.32 -2.30 -15.23
CA TYR A 11 -8.47 -2.31 -14.31
C TYR A 11 -9.59 -3.21 -14.81
N GLU A 12 -9.81 -3.26 -16.12
CA GLU A 12 -10.78 -4.15 -16.77
C GLU A 12 -10.43 -5.62 -16.55
N GLU A 13 -9.16 -6.00 -16.72
CA GLU A 13 -8.67 -7.36 -16.41
C GLU A 13 -8.79 -7.68 -14.93
N PHE A 14 -8.54 -6.69 -14.06
CA PHE A 14 -8.74 -6.86 -12.62
C PHE A 14 -10.20 -7.16 -12.28
N LEU A 15 -11.16 -6.46 -12.87
CA LEU A 15 -12.59 -6.74 -12.67
C LEU A 15 -12.99 -8.12 -13.22
N ASP A 16 -12.42 -8.57 -14.34
CA ASP A 16 -12.62 -9.94 -14.85
C ASP A 16 -12.09 -11.00 -13.86
N VAL A 17 -10.96 -10.72 -13.21
CA VAL A 17 -10.40 -11.58 -12.15
C VAL A 17 -11.34 -11.61 -10.95
N VAL A 18 -11.88 -10.46 -10.54
CA VAL A 18 -12.87 -10.34 -9.45
C VAL A 18 -14.10 -11.19 -9.75
N ASP A 19 -14.66 -11.08 -10.97
CA ASP A 19 -15.84 -11.86 -11.38
C ASP A 19 -15.58 -13.38 -11.34
N LYS A 20 -14.39 -13.83 -11.82
CA LYS A 20 -13.99 -15.25 -11.76
C LYS A 20 -13.82 -15.76 -10.33
N LEU A 21 -13.22 -14.96 -9.45
CA LEU A 21 -13.05 -15.31 -8.04
C LEU A 21 -14.39 -15.40 -7.32
N ASN A 22 -15.27 -14.43 -7.51
CA ASN A 22 -16.61 -14.44 -6.97
C ASN A 22 -17.42 -15.66 -7.45
N ALA A 23 -17.35 -16.01 -8.74
CA ALA A 23 -17.99 -17.19 -9.30
C ALA A 23 -17.46 -18.50 -8.68
N ALA A 24 -16.20 -18.53 -8.28
CA ALA A 24 -15.58 -19.65 -7.57
C ALA A 24 -15.83 -19.64 -6.05
N GLY A 25 -16.53 -18.63 -5.51
CA GLY A 25 -16.78 -18.48 -4.08
C GLY A 25 -15.56 -18.07 -3.27
N ILE A 26 -14.56 -17.45 -3.90
CA ILE A 26 -13.32 -16.96 -3.29
C ILE A 26 -13.43 -15.45 -3.12
N THR A 27 -13.13 -14.92 -1.94
CA THR A 27 -13.04 -13.48 -1.72
C THR A 27 -11.91 -12.89 -2.58
N PRO A 28 -12.19 -11.91 -3.47
CA PRO A 28 -11.15 -11.38 -4.36
C PRO A 28 -10.05 -10.65 -3.60
N LEU A 29 -10.40 -9.66 -2.78
CA LEU A 29 -9.46 -8.85 -2.01
C LEU A 29 -9.94 -8.73 -0.56
N THR A 30 -9.13 -9.20 0.38
CA THR A 30 -9.41 -8.95 1.80
C THR A 30 -8.89 -7.60 2.21
N VAL A 31 -9.75 -6.82 2.87
CA VAL A 31 -9.49 -5.47 3.37
C VAL A 31 -10.14 -5.35 4.74
N GLY A 32 -9.47 -4.71 5.68
CA GLY A 32 -10.04 -4.30 6.96
C GLY A 32 -10.22 -2.79 7.00
N ALA A 33 -11.43 -2.30 7.28
CA ALA A 33 -11.74 -0.87 7.40
C ALA A 33 -11.94 -0.42 8.87
N GLN A 34 -11.64 -1.29 9.84
CA GLN A 34 -11.68 -0.94 11.26
C GLN A 34 -10.46 -0.11 11.68
N ASP A 35 -9.39 -0.19 10.92
CA ASP A 35 -8.18 0.61 11.07
C ASP A 35 -7.72 1.17 9.71
N ASN A 36 -6.68 2.01 9.71
CA ASN A 36 -6.23 2.70 8.51
C ASN A 36 -5.12 1.96 7.75
N TYR A 37 -4.72 0.75 8.16
CA TYR A 37 -3.58 0.05 7.58
C TYR A 37 -3.86 -0.60 6.23
N SER A 38 -5.12 -0.75 5.82
CA SER A 38 -5.48 -1.32 4.52
C SER A 38 -5.56 -0.30 3.37
N ILE A 39 -4.96 0.89 3.51
CA ILE A 39 -5.10 1.99 2.54
C ILE A 39 -4.09 1.95 1.38
N TRP A 40 -2.96 1.28 1.52
CA TRP A 40 -1.78 1.43 0.66
C TRP A 40 -2.01 1.23 -0.84
N ALA A 41 -2.79 0.22 -1.25
CA ALA A 41 -3.12 0.01 -2.67
C ALA A 41 -3.95 1.16 -3.24
N PHE A 42 -4.80 1.76 -2.41
CA PHE A 42 -5.67 2.89 -2.79
C PHE A 42 -4.88 4.18 -2.91
N GLU A 43 -3.79 4.34 -2.17
CA GLU A 43 -2.84 5.44 -2.36
C GLU A 43 -2.11 5.33 -3.70
N THR A 44 -1.75 4.11 -4.12
CA THR A 44 -1.20 3.88 -5.46
C THR A 44 -2.22 4.24 -6.54
N MET A 45 -3.50 3.89 -6.36
CA MET A 45 -4.58 4.31 -7.25
C MET A 45 -4.72 5.83 -7.29
N LEU A 46 -4.77 6.51 -6.13
CA LEU A 46 -4.86 7.97 -6.06
C LEU A 46 -3.70 8.65 -6.80
N ALA A 47 -2.47 8.13 -6.64
CA ALA A 47 -1.31 8.62 -7.36
C ALA A 47 -1.49 8.51 -8.90
N ARG A 48 -2.12 7.41 -9.39
CA ARG A 48 -2.43 7.22 -10.82
C ARG A 48 -3.54 8.13 -11.34
N TYR A 49 -4.30 8.78 -10.47
CA TYR A 49 -5.26 9.83 -10.81
C TYR A 49 -4.69 11.25 -10.60
N GLY A 50 -3.36 11.37 -10.57
CA GLY A 50 -2.66 12.66 -10.63
C GLY A 50 -2.54 13.39 -9.30
N PHE A 51 -2.47 12.67 -8.18
CA PHE A 51 -2.30 13.28 -6.86
C PHE A 51 -1.06 14.19 -6.80
N PHE A 52 0.09 13.70 -7.24
CA PHE A 52 1.35 14.45 -7.15
C PHE A 52 1.39 15.65 -8.08
N GLU A 53 0.75 15.56 -9.24
CA GLU A 53 0.62 16.66 -10.20
C GLU A 53 -0.30 17.77 -9.69
N LYS A 54 -1.22 17.45 -8.78
CA LYS A 54 -2.19 18.39 -8.19
C LYS A 54 -1.80 18.88 -6.80
N LEU A 55 -0.77 18.32 -6.19
CA LEU A 55 -0.45 18.53 -4.77
C LEU A 55 -0.29 20.02 -4.39
N ASP A 56 0.41 20.80 -5.21
CA ASP A 56 0.61 22.22 -4.93
C ASP A 56 -0.73 22.99 -5.02
N GLY A 57 -1.55 22.67 -6.00
CA GLY A 57 -2.88 23.26 -6.15
C GLY A 57 -3.86 22.86 -5.04
N LEU A 58 -3.75 21.64 -4.51
CA LEU A 58 -4.49 21.21 -3.32
C LEU A 58 -4.09 22.04 -2.08
N LYS A 59 -2.79 22.31 -1.91
CA LYS A 59 -2.27 23.08 -0.78
C LYS A 59 -2.65 24.55 -0.85
N ASP A 60 -2.57 25.18 -2.02
CA ASP A 60 -2.86 26.61 -2.18
C ASP A 60 -4.35 26.91 -2.49
N GLY A 61 -5.17 25.88 -2.73
CA GLY A 61 -6.60 25.99 -3.00
C GLY A 61 -6.98 26.28 -4.44
N SER A 62 -6.03 26.29 -5.37
CA SER A 62 -6.31 26.43 -6.80
C SER A 62 -6.90 25.16 -7.42
N ILE A 63 -6.73 24.01 -6.76
CA ILE A 63 -7.35 22.73 -7.09
C ILE A 63 -8.09 22.22 -5.84
N SER A 64 -9.28 21.67 -6.06
CA SER A 64 -10.10 21.05 -5.00
C SER A 64 -10.02 19.53 -5.06
N TRP A 65 -10.27 18.85 -3.93
CA TRP A 65 -10.41 17.39 -3.88
C TRP A 65 -11.63 16.89 -4.67
N ASN A 66 -12.67 17.71 -4.85
CA ASN A 66 -13.83 17.37 -5.67
C ASN A 66 -13.62 17.66 -7.18
N ASN A 67 -12.35 17.60 -7.66
CA ASN A 67 -12.06 17.61 -9.09
C ASN A 67 -12.41 16.27 -9.75
N GLU A 68 -12.59 16.29 -11.08
CA GLU A 68 -13.03 15.16 -11.88
C GLU A 68 -12.13 13.91 -11.69
N ASP A 69 -10.79 14.07 -11.66
CA ASP A 69 -9.88 12.94 -11.53
C ASP A 69 -10.02 12.21 -10.18
N PHE A 70 -10.20 12.95 -9.07
CA PHE A 70 -10.38 12.34 -7.77
C PHE A 70 -11.79 11.77 -7.57
N ILE A 71 -12.80 12.35 -8.21
CA ILE A 71 -14.13 11.74 -8.27
C ILE A 71 -14.03 10.40 -9.01
N HIS A 72 -13.35 10.33 -10.17
CA HIS A 72 -13.10 9.08 -10.89
C HIS A 72 -12.36 8.04 -10.04
N TYR A 73 -11.38 8.47 -9.24
CA TYR A 73 -10.74 7.57 -8.29
C TYR A 73 -11.74 6.94 -7.31
N PHE A 74 -12.62 7.75 -6.70
CA PHE A 74 -13.65 7.24 -5.78
C PHE A 74 -14.72 6.40 -6.50
N GLU A 75 -15.06 6.72 -7.74
CA GLU A 75 -15.96 5.91 -8.58
C GLU A 75 -15.38 4.51 -8.82
N LYS A 76 -14.05 4.38 -9.03
CA LYS A 76 -13.39 3.06 -9.14
C LYS A 76 -13.49 2.26 -7.84
N VAL A 77 -13.32 2.92 -6.69
CA VAL A 77 -13.51 2.26 -5.38
C VAL A 77 -14.96 1.82 -5.20
N GLU A 78 -15.93 2.62 -5.61
CA GLU A 78 -17.35 2.25 -5.58
C GLU A 78 -17.66 1.08 -6.51
N GLU A 79 -17.16 1.09 -7.75
CA GLU A 79 -17.32 -0.02 -8.70
C GLU A 79 -16.71 -1.32 -8.14
N MET A 80 -15.53 -1.27 -7.51
CA MET A 80 -14.94 -2.42 -6.82
C MET A 80 -15.87 -2.95 -5.74
N ARG A 81 -16.48 -2.09 -4.93
CA ARG A 81 -17.49 -2.48 -3.92
C ARG A 81 -18.68 -3.17 -4.56
N GLU A 82 -19.26 -2.57 -5.60
CA GLU A 82 -20.45 -3.09 -6.29
C GLU A 82 -20.18 -4.43 -6.98
N LYS A 83 -18.98 -4.64 -7.47
CA LYS A 83 -18.50 -5.91 -8.02
C LYS A 83 -18.23 -6.99 -6.96
N GLY A 84 -18.35 -6.66 -5.67
CA GLY A 84 -18.07 -7.59 -4.58
C GLY A 84 -16.57 -7.94 -4.48
N THR A 85 -15.70 -6.97 -4.75
CA THR A 85 -14.24 -7.14 -4.67
C THR A 85 -13.79 -7.40 -3.24
N PHE A 86 -14.42 -6.73 -2.27
CA PHE A 86 -13.95 -6.71 -0.90
C PHE A 86 -14.53 -7.83 -0.05
N THR A 87 -13.81 -8.18 1.01
CA THR A 87 -14.31 -9.11 2.02
C THR A 87 -15.67 -8.65 2.59
N LYS A 88 -16.51 -9.59 2.96
CA LYS A 88 -17.76 -9.29 3.68
C LYS A 88 -17.42 -8.74 5.06
N ASP A 89 -18.28 -7.89 5.59
CA ASP A 89 -18.11 -7.31 6.93
C ASP A 89 -16.81 -6.50 7.12
N ILE A 90 -16.33 -5.90 6.04
CA ILE A 90 -15.12 -5.05 5.98
C ILE A 90 -15.01 -4.05 7.15
N SER A 91 -16.14 -3.50 7.63
CA SER A 91 -16.18 -2.55 8.75
C SER A 91 -15.91 -3.17 10.12
N ASN A 92 -15.93 -4.49 10.24
CA ASN A 92 -15.80 -5.22 11.50
C ASN A 92 -14.45 -5.90 11.67
N ILE A 93 -13.57 -5.81 10.66
CA ILE A 93 -12.24 -6.40 10.70
C ILE A 93 -11.18 -5.32 10.48
N GLY A 94 -10.03 -5.49 11.11
CA GLY A 94 -8.84 -4.68 10.90
C GLY A 94 -7.85 -5.36 9.94
N TYR A 95 -6.70 -4.70 9.79
CA TYR A 95 -5.63 -5.17 8.92
C TYR A 95 -5.14 -6.58 9.24
N PHE A 96 -4.94 -6.90 10.52
CA PHE A 96 -4.41 -8.21 10.92
C PHE A 96 -5.40 -9.34 10.67
N GLU A 97 -6.68 -9.13 10.91
CA GLU A 97 -7.72 -10.11 10.58
C GLU A 97 -7.83 -10.33 9.06
N ALA A 98 -7.69 -9.25 8.27
CA ALA A 98 -7.64 -9.35 6.82
C ALA A 98 -6.41 -10.16 6.35
N LYS A 99 -5.23 -9.93 6.97
CA LYS A 99 -4.02 -10.72 6.71
C LYS A 99 -4.22 -12.20 6.99
N GLU A 100 -4.82 -12.54 8.12
CA GLU A 100 -5.12 -13.93 8.47
C GLU A 100 -6.07 -14.61 7.48
N GLN A 101 -7.04 -13.88 6.92
CA GLN A 101 -7.91 -14.41 5.86
C GLN A 101 -7.12 -14.76 4.60
N PHE A 102 -6.17 -13.93 4.20
CA PHE A 102 -5.28 -14.20 3.07
C PHE A 102 -4.36 -15.39 3.32
N LEU A 103 -3.67 -15.41 4.46
CA LEU A 103 -2.76 -16.50 4.83
C LEU A 103 -3.49 -17.85 4.98
N GLY A 104 -4.74 -17.81 5.44
CA GLY A 104 -5.62 -18.98 5.52
C GLY A 104 -6.23 -19.42 4.18
N GLY A 105 -5.90 -18.73 3.07
CA GLY A 105 -6.40 -19.06 1.72
C GLY A 105 -7.88 -18.74 1.50
N ASN A 106 -8.49 -17.89 2.33
CA ASN A 106 -9.89 -17.48 2.23
C ASN A 106 -10.08 -16.26 1.31
N ALA A 107 -9.01 -15.58 0.96
CA ALA A 107 -8.98 -14.49 0.01
C ALA A 107 -7.82 -14.67 -0.99
N ALA A 108 -8.04 -14.23 -2.23
CA ALA A 108 -7.05 -14.35 -3.30
C ALA A 108 -5.98 -13.26 -3.25
N MET A 109 -6.33 -12.07 -2.78
CA MET A 109 -5.46 -10.91 -2.71
C MET A 109 -5.54 -10.24 -1.34
N PHE A 110 -4.43 -9.61 -0.95
CA PHE A 110 -4.31 -8.80 0.26
C PHE A 110 -3.45 -7.56 -0.04
N ASN A 111 -3.87 -6.42 0.47
CA ASN A 111 -3.13 -5.18 0.35
C ASN A 111 -2.11 -5.07 1.49
N SER A 112 -0.83 -5.15 1.17
CA SER A 112 0.26 -5.19 2.14
C SER A 112 1.52 -4.47 1.63
N GLY A 113 2.59 -4.57 2.39
CA GLY A 113 3.90 -4.03 2.08
C GLY A 113 5.04 -4.91 2.60
N ALA A 114 6.25 -4.41 2.46
CA ALA A 114 7.47 -5.12 2.82
C ALA A 114 7.56 -5.56 4.30
N TRP A 115 6.78 -4.93 5.17
CA TRP A 115 6.72 -5.27 6.61
C TRP A 115 6.12 -6.64 6.92
N ASP A 116 5.35 -7.22 6.00
CA ASP A 116 4.71 -8.53 6.16
C ASP A 116 5.50 -9.68 5.50
N ILE A 117 6.62 -9.41 4.84
CA ILE A 117 7.40 -10.46 4.16
C ILE A 117 7.72 -11.62 5.09
N GLY A 118 8.15 -11.33 6.34
CA GLY A 118 8.47 -12.36 7.32
C GLY A 118 7.27 -13.26 7.66
N ASP A 119 6.08 -12.72 7.80
CA ASP A 119 4.86 -13.49 8.06
C ASP A 119 4.47 -14.33 6.83
N PHE A 120 4.63 -13.76 5.63
CA PHE A 120 4.37 -14.47 4.38
C PHE A 120 5.34 -15.62 4.14
N GLU A 121 6.65 -15.42 4.40
CA GLU A 121 7.66 -16.47 4.33
C GLU A 121 7.38 -17.62 5.33
N GLY A 122 6.89 -17.29 6.52
CA GLY A 122 6.53 -18.28 7.55
C GLY A 122 5.23 -19.05 7.28
N SER A 123 4.50 -18.73 6.20
CA SER A 123 3.19 -19.32 5.91
C SER A 123 3.27 -20.57 5.02
N ASP A 124 2.23 -21.42 5.10
CA ASP A 124 2.06 -22.59 4.24
C ASP A 124 1.87 -22.25 2.75
N ILE A 125 1.59 -20.98 2.42
CA ILE A 125 1.37 -20.50 1.06
C ILE A 125 2.54 -19.69 0.50
N ALA A 126 3.67 -19.57 1.21
CA ALA A 126 4.81 -18.73 0.82
C ALA A 126 5.21 -18.89 -0.65
N SER A 127 5.37 -20.13 -1.12
CA SER A 127 5.75 -20.44 -2.51
C SER A 127 4.65 -20.12 -3.56
N LYS A 128 3.48 -19.65 -3.15
CA LYS A 128 2.34 -19.32 -4.02
C LYS A 128 2.04 -17.82 -4.00
N ILE A 129 2.72 -17.07 -3.15
CA ILE A 129 2.53 -15.62 -3.04
C ILE A 129 3.29 -14.94 -4.17
N GLY A 130 2.56 -14.16 -4.96
CA GLY A 130 3.12 -13.24 -5.95
C GLY A 130 2.85 -11.79 -5.54
N PHE A 131 3.40 -10.85 -6.30
CA PHE A 131 3.23 -9.43 -6.07
C PHE A 131 2.87 -8.70 -7.36
N PHE A 132 2.04 -7.69 -7.27
CA PHE A 132 1.79 -6.72 -8.34
C PHE A 132 1.44 -5.34 -7.76
N TRP A 133 1.71 -4.28 -8.53
CA TRP A 133 1.47 -2.89 -8.10
C TRP A 133 0.01 -2.43 -8.21
N GLY A 134 -0.92 -3.35 -8.43
CA GLY A 134 -2.30 -3.05 -8.74
C GLY A 134 -2.51 -2.66 -10.21
N PRO A 135 -3.77 -2.55 -10.65
CA PRO A 135 -4.11 -2.32 -12.06
C PRO A 135 -3.81 -0.89 -12.51
N THR A 136 -3.57 -0.72 -13.81
CA THR A 136 -3.51 0.57 -14.49
C THR A 136 -4.91 0.99 -14.96
N PHE A 137 -5.15 2.30 -15.12
CA PHE A 137 -6.45 2.89 -15.44
C PHE A 137 -6.38 3.59 -16.81
N SER A 138 -7.14 3.10 -17.77
CA SER A 138 -7.16 3.60 -19.15
C SER A 138 -7.85 4.97 -19.30
N ASP A 139 -8.67 5.35 -18.32
CA ASP A 139 -9.39 6.62 -18.24
C ASP A 139 -8.60 7.72 -17.54
N SER A 140 -7.40 7.43 -17.04
CA SER A 140 -6.50 8.43 -16.47
C SER A 140 -5.40 8.84 -17.47
N GLN A 141 -5.13 10.15 -17.53
CA GLN A 141 -4.07 10.73 -18.37
C GLN A 141 -2.68 10.77 -17.71
N TYR A 142 -2.60 10.40 -16.43
CA TYR A 142 -1.37 10.48 -15.63
C TYR A 142 -0.54 9.20 -15.76
N GLU A 143 0.68 9.25 -15.21
CA GLU A 143 1.58 8.10 -15.21
C GLU A 143 0.94 6.90 -14.48
N GLN A 144 0.88 5.78 -15.17
CA GLN A 144 0.26 4.56 -14.66
C GLN A 144 1.27 3.56 -14.09
N GLN A 145 2.50 3.54 -14.60
CA GLN A 145 3.56 2.68 -14.09
C GLN A 145 4.23 3.27 -12.85
N ILE A 146 3.45 3.37 -11.78
CA ILE A 146 3.86 3.92 -10.49
C ILE A 146 3.87 2.80 -9.45
N GLY A 147 4.95 2.73 -8.66
CA GLY A 147 5.05 1.87 -7.47
C GLY A 147 5.42 2.70 -6.23
N ILE A 148 4.78 2.44 -5.10
CA ILE A 148 5.19 3.02 -3.82
C ILE A 148 6.48 2.31 -3.38
N LYS A 149 7.61 2.93 -3.67
CA LYS A 149 8.97 2.46 -3.38
C LYS A 149 9.63 3.42 -2.39
N ALA A 150 9.03 3.60 -1.23
CA ALA A 150 9.54 4.46 -0.19
C ALA A 150 10.21 3.64 0.92
N SER A 151 11.24 4.20 1.54
CA SER A 151 11.78 3.64 2.78
C SER A 151 10.81 3.96 3.92
N GLY A 152 10.19 2.95 4.48
CA GLY A 152 9.41 3.06 5.70
C GLY A 152 10.32 3.20 6.92
N GLY A 153 9.81 3.85 7.98
CA GLY A 153 10.46 3.92 9.27
C GLY A 153 11.73 4.78 9.30
N VAL A 154 11.63 5.91 9.94
CA VAL A 154 12.78 6.76 10.24
C VAL A 154 13.16 6.59 11.71
N TYR A 155 14.47 6.47 11.97
CA TYR A 155 14.99 6.54 13.32
C TYR A 155 15.43 7.97 13.63
N VAL A 156 15.00 8.47 14.78
CA VAL A 156 15.33 9.82 15.22
C VAL A 156 16.03 9.77 16.58
N VAL A 157 16.96 10.68 16.80
CA VAL A 157 17.60 10.88 18.10
C VAL A 157 16.80 11.93 18.87
N SER A 158 16.36 11.62 20.09
CA SER A 158 15.74 12.63 20.94
C SER A 158 16.74 13.70 21.34
N SER A 159 16.27 14.95 21.56
CA SER A 159 17.13 16.04 22.03
C SER A 159 17.90 15.66 23.30
N LYS A 160 17.24 14.98 24.23
CA LYS A 160 17.86 14.51 25.48
C LYS A 160 19.02 13.54 25.22
N ALA A 161 18.88 12.61 24.26
CA ALA A 161 19.95 11.69 23.90
C ALA A 161 21.09 12.39 23.14
N ALA A 162 20.76 13.41 22.32
CA ALA A 162 21.74 14.21 21.61
C ALA A 162 22.60 15.10 22.54
N GLU A 163 22.10 15.47 23.72
CA GLU A 163 22.81 16.22 24.74
C GLU A 163 23.80 15.38 25.56
N ASP A 164 23.70 14.05 25.50
CA ASP A 164 24.63 13.11 26.15
C ASP A 164 25.62 12.54 25.12
N PRO A 165 26.88 12.99 25.10
CA PRO A 165 27.85 12.54 24.08
C PRO A 165 28.11 11.03 24.09
N ALA A 166 28.06 10.38 25.27
CA ALA A 166 28.33 8.95 25.37
C ALA A 166 27.15 8.13 24.81
N LEU A 167 25.92 8.59 25.09
CA LEU A 167 24.71 7.96 24.54
C LEU A 167 24.61 8.18 23.03
N LEU A 168 24.89 9.39 22.57
CA LEU A 168 24.90 9.70 21.13
C LEU A 168 25.92 8.83 20.38
N ASP A 169 27.14 8.68 20.92
CA ASP A 169 28.18 7.83 20.33
C ASP A 169 27.72 6.36 20.23
N ALA A 170 27.10 5.83 21.28
CA ALA A 170 26.54 4.49 21.27
C ALA A 170 25.41 4.31 20.23
N ILE A 171 24.53 5.31 20.09
CA ILE A 171 23.48 5.30 19.05
C ILE A 171 24.11 5.32 17.66
N MET A 172 25.12 6.14 17.43
CA MET A 172 25.80 6.21 16.13
C MET A 172 26.53 4.92 15.78
N GLN A 173 27.16 4.24 16.76
CA GLN A 173 27.79 2.94 16.59
C GLN A 173 26.73 1.87 16.24
N PHE A 174 25.57 1.87 16.90
CA PHE A 174 24.46 0.98 16.57
C PHE A 174 23.98 1.21 15.13
N TRP A 175 23.78 2.47 14.70
CA TRP A 175 23.36 2.76 13.33
C TRP A 175 24.41 2.38 12.29
N GLN A 176 25.69 2.59 12.58
CA GLN A 176 26.78 2.13 11.69
C GLN A 176 26.77 0.61 11.51
N PHE A 177 26.46 -0.13 12.58
CA PHE A 177 26.26 -1.58 12.48
C PHE A 177 24.97 -1.92 11.71
N TYR A 178 23.85 -1.34 12.10
CA TYR A 178 22.51 -1.66 11.56
C TYR A 178 22.41 -1.40 10.04
N TYR A 179 22.94 -0.24 9.59
CA TYR A 179 22.97 0.11 8.18
C TYR A 179 24.26 -0.33 7.46
N GLY A 180 25.19 -0.94 8.16
CA GLY A 180 26.43 -1.48 7.62
C GLY A 180 26.22 -2.84 6.94
N GLU A 181 27.30 -3.39 6.39
CA GLU A 181 27.27 -4.64 5.63
C GLU A 181 26.68 -5.80 6.44
N GLU A 182 27.13 -5.99 7.69
CA GLU A 182 26.70 -7.10 8.55
C GLU A 182 25.24 -6.95 8.99
N GLY A 183 24.80 -5.76 9.40
CA GLY A 183 23.40 -5.52 9.77
C GLY A 183 22.47 -5.68 8.57
N THR A 184 22.86 -5.19 7.41
CA THR A 184 22.13 -5.36 6.15
C THR A 184 22.01 -6.84 5.78
N ARG A 185 23.09 -7.62 5.92
CA ARG A 185 23.10 -9.06 5.70
C ARG A 185 22.12 -9.80 6.63
N ILE A 186 22.18 -9.51 7.93
CA ILE A 186 21.28 -10.11 8.93
C ILE A 186 19.82 -9.81 8.58
N ILE A 187 19.50 -8.55 8.22
CA ILE A 187 18.14 -8.16 7.85
C ILE A 187 17.67 -8.96 6.63
N ALA A 188 18.49 -9.04 5.59
CA ALA A 188 18.09 -9.71 4.34
C ALA A 188 18.04 -11.24 4.47
N GLU A 189 19.09 -11.87 5.04
CA GLU A 189 19.25 -13.33 5.02
C GLU A 189 18.61 -14.01 6.23
N ASP A 190 18.73 -13.41 7.43
CA ASP A 190 18.30 -14.08 8.66
C ASP A 190 16.85 -13.73 9.05
N THR A 191 16.34 -12.57 8.60
CA THR A 191 14.98 -12.11 8.95
C THR A 191 14.02 -12.03 7.76
N ALA A 192 14.46 -12.33 6.55
CA ALA A 192 13.68 -12.23 5.31
C ALA A 192 13.00 -10.86 5.16
N ALA A 193 13.68 -9.79 5.54
CA ALA A 193 13.17 -8.43 5.45
C ALA A 193 13.95 -7.60 4.41
N LEU A 194 13.33 -6.55 3.89
CA LEU A 194 13.99 -5.61 2.98
C LEU A 194 14.86 -4.65 3.78
N PRO A 195 16.21 -4.64 3.58
CA PRO A 195 17.06 -3.67 4.22
C PRO A 195 16.89 -2.28 3.58
N CYS A 196 17.06 -1.23 4.38
CA CYS A 196 17.12 0.16 3.87
C CYS A 196 18.48 0.51 3.24
N SER A 197 19.49 -0.35 3.38
CA SER A 197 20.82 -0.21 2.80
C SER A 197 20.98 -1.11 1.57
N THR A 198 21.93 -0.77 0.70
CA THR A 198 22.24 -1.62 -0.46
C THR A 198 22.76 -2.98 0.01
N TYR A 199 22.06 -4.04 -0.38
CA TYR A 199 22.47 -5.41 -0.16
C TYR A 199 23.11 -5.97 -1.45
N ASN A 200 24.34 -6.44 -1.36
CA ASN A 200 25.11 -6.98 -2.48
C ASN A 200 25.21 -8.52 -2.47
N GLY A 201 24.55 -9.18 -1.51
CA GLY A 201 24.49 -10.64 -1.45
C GLY A 201 23.48 -11.24 -2.42
N GLN A 202 23.34 -12.54 -2.37
CA GLN A 202 22.33 -13.28 -3.12
C GLN A 202 21.28 -13.83 -2.14
N ILE A 203 20.03 -13.56 -2.43
CA ILE A 203 18.90 -14.17 -1.70
C ILE A 203 18.66 -15.56 -2.30
N ASP A 204 18.60 -16.56 -1.45
CA ASP A 204 18.21 -17.91 -1.85
C ASP A 204 16.70 -17.97 -2.04
N GLU A 205 16.27 -17.89 -3.30
CA GLU A 205 14.84 -17.91 -3.69
C GLU A 205 14.11 -19.16 -3.17
N SER A 206 14.81 -20.27 -3.00
CA SER A 206 14.20 -21.51 -2.49
C SER A 206 13.86 -21.44 -0.99
N GLN A 207 14.56 -20.58 -0.25
CA GLN A 207 14.33 -20.33 1.18
C GLN A 207 13.50 -19.07 1.41
N HIS A 208 13.63 -18.07 0.54
CA HIS A 208 12.97 -16.75 0.65
C HIS A 208 12.21 -16.37 -0.63
N PRO A 209 11.18 -17.14 -1.03
CA PRO A 209 10.45 -16.91 -2.29
C PRO A 209 9.72 -15.56 -2.30
N VAL A 210 9.15 -15.13 -1.18
CA VAL A 210 8.41 -13.86 -1.10
C VAL A 210 9.36 -12.67 -1.16
N LEU A 211 10.46 -12.70 -0.42
CA LEU A 211 11.49 -11.67 -0.44
C LEU A 211 12.09 -11.53 -1.85
N SER A 212 12.37 -12.63 -2.52
CA SER A 212 12.87 -12.65 -3.91
C SER A 212 11.88 -12.01 -4.87
N THR A 213 10.59 -12.32 -4.74
CA THR A 213 9.50 -11.70 -5.53
C THR A 213 9.44 -10.19 -5.30
N MET A 214 9.53 -9.74 -4.04
CA MET A 214 9.51 -8.31 -3.70
C MET A 214 10.74 -7.56 -4.22
N ILE A 215 11.93 -8.15 -4.12
CA ILE A 215 13.15 -7.55 -4.69
C ILE A 215 13.03 -7.40 -6.20
N THR A 216 12.47 -8.39 -6.89
CA THR A 216 12.22 -8.32 -8.33
C THR A 216 11.26 -7.17 -8.67
N ALA A 217 10.16 -7.03 -7.93
CA ALA A 217 9.19 -5.96 -8.13
C ALA A 217 9.78 -4.56 -7.83
N LEU A 218 10.63 -4.44 -6.81
CA LEU A 218 11.29 -3.17 -6.48
C LEU A 218 12.31 -2.74 -7.54
N ASN A 219 12.89 -3.70 -8.25
CA ASN A 219 13.88 -3.46 -9.32
C ASN A 219 13.24 -3.35 -10.72
N ASP A 220 11.92 -3.37 -10.83
CA ASP A 220 11.24 -3.11 -12.08
C ASP A 220 11.37 -1.64 -12.54
N ASP A 221 10.97 -1.35 -13.79
CA ASP A 221 11.05 -0.03 -14.39
C ASP A 221 9.92 0.93 -13.93
N TRP A 222 9.08 0.54 -12.97
CA TRP A 222 8.00 1.37 -12.49
C TRP A 222 8.55 2.58 -11.71
N LYS A 223 7.98 3.74 -11.99
CA LYS A 223 8.36 5.00 -11.35
C LYS A 223 8.15 4.93 -9.84
N ALA A 224 9.21 5.14 -9.08
CA ALA A 224 9.13 5.20 -7.63
C ALA A 224 8.43 6.49 -7.17
N VAL A 225 7.44 6.35 -6.30
CA VAL A 225 6.80 7.45 -5.58
C VAL A 225 6.74 7.13 -4.09
N THR A 226 6.55 8.16 -3.27
CA THR A 226 6.22 8.00 -1.85
C THR A 226 4.72 7.82 -1.68
N GLU A 227 4.29 7.48 -0.48
CA GLU A 227 2.87 7.44 -0.14
C GLU A 227 2.27 8.85 -0.21
N PRO A 228 1.13 9.06 -0.91
CA PRO A 228 0.42 10.33 -0.94
C PRO A 228 0.19 10.96 0.43
N PHE A 229 -0.17 10.18 1.44
CA PHE A 229 -0.48 10.69 2.79
C PHE A 229 0.71 11.42 3.44
N ASN A 230 1.96 11.06 3.12
CA ASN A 230 3.15 11.73 3.63
C ASN A 230 3.29 13.18 3.14
N SER A 231 2.53 13.56 2.11
CA SER A 231 2.52 14.91 1.54
C SER A 231 1.39 15.80 2.07
N LEU A 232 0.51 15.23 2.89
CA LEU A 232 -0.66 15.88 3.48
C LEU A 232 -0.44 16.15 4.98
N SER A 233 -1.25 17.03 5.55
CA SER A 233 -1.38 17.11 7.01
C SER A 233 -2.03 15.84 7.55
N SER A 234 -1.79 15.51 8.81
CA SER A 234 -2.38 14.32 9.43
C SER A 234 -3.92 14.32 9.34
N ASN A 235 -4.55 15.49 9.52
CA ASN A 235 -6.00 15.60 9.48
C ASN A 235 -6.57 15.30 8.08
N VAL A 236 -5.96 15.83 7.04
CA VAL A 236 -6.38 15.58 5.64
C VAL A 236 -6.06 14.15 5.22
N ALA A 237 -4.89 13.62 5.63
CA ALA A 237 -4.48 12.24 5.33
C ALA A 237 -5.46 11.22 5.92
N TYR A 238 -5.78 11.33 7.20
CA TYR A 238 -6.78 10.46 7.84
C TYR A 238 -8.18 10.68 7.26
N GLY A 239 -8.54 11.93 6.92
CA GLY A 239 -9.80 12.21 6.22
C GLY A 239 -9.90 11.53 4.85
N TYR A 240 -8.82 11.48 4.10
CA TYR A 240 -8.76 10.72 2.86
C TYR A 240 -8.94 9.20 3.10
N PHE A 241 -8.34 8.64 4.15
CA PHE A 241 -8.56 7.25 4.52
C PHE A 241 -10.02 6.98 4.87
N ASP A 242 -10.61 7.80 5.75
CA ASP A 242 -12.02 7.71 6.12
C ASP A 242 -12.95 7.83 4.91
N ALA A 243 -12.65 8.73 3.98
CA ALA A 243 -13.41 8.91 2.74
C ALA A 243 -13.36 7.64 1.86
N THR A 244 -12.16 7.08 1.66
CA THR A 244 -11.94 5.86 0.87
C THR A 244 -12.69 4.67 1.49
N PHE A 245 -12.52 4.44 2.79
CA PHE A 245 -13.27 3.38 3.48
C PHE A 245 -14.77 3.65 3.54
N GLY A 246 -15.18 4.93 3.57
CA GLY A 246 -16.57 5.34 3.47
C GLY A 246 -17.21 4.91 2.13
N VAL A 247 -16.48 5.04 1.02
CA VAL A 247 -16.94 4.55 -0.29
C VAL A 247 -16.94 3.01 -0.33
N MET A 248 -15.88 2.35 0.18
CA MET A 248 -15.82 0.88 0.25
C MET A 248 -16.98 0.28 1.04
N THR A 249 -17.47 0.98 2.07
CA THR A 249 -18.57 0.51 2.92
C THR A 249 -19.94 1.02 2.47
N GLY A 250 -19.98 1.92 1.48
CA GLY A 250 -21.22 2.54 1.00
C GLY A 250 -21.79 3.63 1.91
N VAL A 251 -20.98 4.14 2.83
CA VAL A 251 -21.34 5.29 3.70
C VAL A 251 -21.30 6.60 2.91
N TYR A 252 -20.36 6.73 1.98
CA TYR A 252 -20.22 7.89 1.10
C TYR A 252 -20.42 7.50 -0.35
N THR A 253 -21.01 8.42 -1.15
CA THR A 253 -20.86 8.42 -2.61
C THR A 253 -19.48 8.97 -2.97
N PRO A 254 -18.99 8.77 -4.21
CA PRO A 254 -17.73 9.36 -4.70
C PRO A 254 -17.63 10.86 -4.45
N GLU A 255 -18.69 11.60 -4.76
CA GLU A 255 -18.73 13.06 -4.57
C GLU A 255 -18.72 13.45 -3.09
N GLN A 256 -19.44 12.71 -2.24
CA GLN A 256 -19.45 12.95 -0.80
C GLN A 256 -18.09 12.69 -0.17
N ALA A 257 -17.36 11.66 -0.64
CA ALA A 257 -16.02 11.36 -0.21
C ALA A 257 -15.04 12.48 -0.60
N ALA A 258 -15.09 12.95 -1.85
CA ALA A 258 -14.28 14.06 -2.33
C ALA A 258 -14.58 15.36 -1.57
N ASP A 259 -15.87 15.70 -1.36
CA ASP A 259 -16.30 16.86 -0.59
C ASP A 259 -15.85 16.79 0.88
N TYR A 260 -15.88 15.61 1.48
CA TYR A 260 -15.42 15.40 2.85
C TYR A 260 -13.94 15.76 3.01
N VAL A 261 -13.07 15.26 2.12
CA VAL A 261 -11.63 15.58 2.15
C VAL A 261 -11.39 17.06 1.82
N GLU A 262 -12.13 17.63 0.86
CA GLU A 262 -12.04 19.06 0.54
C GLU A 262 -12.37 19.95 1.74
N ASN A 263 -13.40 19.61 2.50
CA ASN A 263 -13.77 20.39 3.69
C ASN A 263 -12.65 20.38 4.74
N LEU A 264 -11.96 19.25 4.94
CA LEU A 264 -10.81 19.17 5.84
C LEU A 264 -9.63 20.00 5.31
N GLN A 265 -9.30 19.86 4.02
CA GLN A 265 -8.21 20.61 3.39
C GLN A 265 -8.47 22.12 3.41
N SER A 266 -9.70 22.55 3.13
CA SER A 266 -10.09 23.97 3.13
C SER A 266 -10.03 24.60 4.52
N ALA A 267 -10.27 23.82 5.57
CA ALA A 267 -10.18 24.29 6.95
C ALA A 267 -8.75 24.59 7.41
N GLU A 268 -7.74 24.12 6.67
CA GLU A 268 -6.32 24.33 6.97
C GLU A 268 -5.68 25.47 6.16
N ARG A 269 -6.37 26.00 5.19
CA ARG A 269 -5.97 27.17 4.38
C ARG A 269 -6.37 28.46 5.06
#